data_c64bbb6b5b3caad4477db33b4f056aeb
#
_entry.id   c64bbb6b5b3caad4477db33b4f056aeb
#
_cell.length_a   1.000
_cell.length_b   1.000
_cell.length_c   1.000
_cell.angle_alpha   90.00
_cell.angle_beta   90.00
_cell.angle_gamma   90.00
#
_symmetry.space_group_name_H-M   'P 1'
#
loop_
_entity.id
_entity.type
_entity.pdbx_description
1 polymer ?
#
loop_
_entity_poly.entity_id
_entity_poly.type
_entity_poly.pdbx_seq_one_letter_code
_entity_poly.pdbx_strand_id
1 'polypeptide(L)'
;MITKYTFGSPFRTEAVIADIPACTQALPDAVGISKDSRTLTIKLAPDDIIYGLGENIGGINKRGRKYISNCTDDPNQTESRHSLYAAHNFAVIDGENICMGLFIDYPSIVTFDIAFTDKDVMTIEVDEADYDLYIIEGKSPLEIIGEFRKIIGESYIAPKWAFGYIQSRWGYINEKDVREVVSGHRDNHLPLDGICMDIDYMTRYEDFTINEERFPDFADFVAEMKHDNIHLIPIIDAGVKLSIIHI
;
A
#
# COMPACT_ATOMS: atom_id res chain seq x y z
N MET A 1 19.11 14.94 -0.44
CA MET A 1 20.13 13.96 -1.02
C MET A 1 19.61 12.54 -0.76
N ILE A 2 19.84 11.59 -1.68
CA ILE A 2 19.46 10.19 -1.50
C ILE A 2 20.71 9.35 -1.38
N THR A 3 20.81 8.52 -0.34
CA THR A 3 21.93 7.61 -0.13
C THR A 3 21.38 6.19 0.07
N LYS A 4 21.86 5.24 -0.72
CA LYS A 4 21.49 3.82 -0.65
C LYS A 4 22.55 3.04 0.11
N TYR A 5 22.13 2.21 1.04
CA TYR A 5 22.94 1.21 1.73
C TYR A 5 22.40 -0.18 1.45
N THR A 6 23.26 -1.13 1.10
CA THR A 6 22.89 -2.51 0.79
C THR A 6 23.41 -3.43 1.87
N PHE A 7 22.54 -4.24 2.43
CA PHE A 7 22.86 -5.28 3.41
C PHE A 7 22.59 -6.65 2.80
N GLY A 8 23.52 -7.60 3.01
CA GLY A 8 23.41 -8.97 2.49
C GLY A 8 23.29 -9.05 0.96
N SER A 9 22.30 -9.78 0.49
CA SER A 9 22.00 -10.00 -0.93
C SER A 9 20.52 -9.72 -1.22
N PRO A 10 20.09 -8.44 -1.28
CA PRO A 10 18.68 -8.07 -1.41
C PRO A 10 18.02 -8.69 -2.64
N PHE A 11 16.78 -9.12 -2.48
CA PHE A 11 15.91 -9.43 -3.60
C PHE A 11 15.57 -8.14 -4.34
N ARG A 12 15.75 -8.13 -5.67
CA ARG A 12 15.34 -6.99 -6.49
C ARG A 12 13.83 -6.90 -6.56
N THR A 13 13.27 -5.87 -5.96
CA THR A 13 11.84 -5.58 -6.04
C THR A 13 11.52 -4.73 -7.27
N GLU A 14 10.23 -4.67 -7.66
CA GLU A 14 9.74 -3.72 -8.66
C GLU A 14 9.36 -2.35 -8.05
N ALA A 15 9.57 -2.18 -6.74
CA ALA A 15 9.26 -0.95 -6.03
C ALA A 15 10.22 0.20 -6.38
N VAL A 16 11.45 -0.13 -6.77
CA VAL A 16 12.51 0.84 -7.08
C VAL A 16 12.80 0.87 -8.57
N ILE A 17 12.59 2.04 -9.18
CA ILE A 17 12.90 2.27 -10.60
C ILE A 17 14.24 2.98 -10.82
N ALA A 18 14.77 3.65 -9.78
CA ALA A 18 16.01 4.40 -9.87
C ALA A 18 17.24 3.49 -9.70
N ASP A 19 18.25 3.71 -10.54
CA ASP A 19 19.54 3.05 -10.41
C ASP A 19 20.46 3.92 -9.52
N ILE A 20 20.45 3.64 -8.20
CA ILE A 20 21.26 4.35 -7.22
C ILE A 20 22.35 3.40 -6.73
N PRO A 21 23.63 3.72 -6.92
CA PRO A 21 24.72 2.88 -6.46
C PRO A 21 24.76 2.83 -4.93
N ALA A 22 25.09 1.65 -4.38
CA ALA A 22 25.25 1.49 -2.95
C ALA A 22 26.42 2.32 -2.42
N CYS A 23 26.18 3.02 -1.31
CA CYS A 23 27.20 3.76 -0.58
C CYS A 23 28.08 2.77 0.20
N THR A 24 29.39 3.00 0.16
CA THR A 24 30.39 2.20 0.90
C THR A 24 30.83 2.84 2.22
N GLN A 25 30.32 4.04 2.51
CA GLN A 25 30.60 4.73 3.77
C GLN A 25 29.71 4.19 4.90
N ALA A 26 30.10 4.49 6.13
CA ALA A 26 29.27 4.17 7.29
C ALA A 26 27.91 4.89 7.23
N LEU A 27 26.91 4.33 7.91
CA LEU A 27 25.63 4.99 8.13
C LEU A 27 25.86 6.35 8.82
N PRO A 28 24.96 7.32 8.61
CA PRO A 28 24.97 8.58 9.37
C PRO A 28 24.90 8.33 10.88
N ASP A 29 25.52 9.18 11.68
CA ASP A 29 25.55 9.06 13.16
C ASP A 29 24.16 8.99 13.79
N ALA A 30 23.13 9.51 13.11
CA ALA A 30 21.74 9.43 13.57
C ALA A 30 21.14 8.03 13.45
N VAL A 31 21.74 7.12 12.68
CA VAL A 31 21.22 5.79 12.40
C VAL A 31 22.15 4.72 12.96
N GLY A 32 21.74 4.09 14.04
CA GLY A 32 22.43 2.91 14.58
C GLY A 32 21.99 1.63 13.84
N ILE A 33 22.87 0.63 13.85
CA ILE A 33 22.58 -0.69 13.29
C ILE A 33 23.13 -1.79 14.19
N SER A 34 22.38 -2.87 14.35
CA SER A 34 22.81 -4.06 15.08
C SER A 34 23.93 -4.82 14.34
N LYS A 35 24.67 -5.69 15.05
CA LYS A 35 25.77 -6.47 14.46
C LYS A 35 25.33 -7.41 13.36
N ASP A 36 24.11 -7.92 13.44
CA ASP A 36 23.50 -8.81 12.44
C ASP A 36 22.76 -8.05 11.35
N SER A 37 22.83 -6.71 11.36
CA SER A 37 22.21 -5.81 10.39
C SER A 37 20.69 -5.93 10.28
N ARG A 38 19.99 -6.53 11.25
CA ARG A 38 18.54 -6.71 11.23
C ARG A 38 17.76 -5.65 11.98
N THR A 39 18.43 -4.84 12.79
CA THR A 39 17.78 -3.80 13.59
C THR A 39 18.44 -2.45 13.34
N LEU A 40 17.64 -1.49 12.90
CA LEU A 40 18.03 -0.08 12.80
C LEU A 40 17.45 0.67 14.00
N THR A 41 18.19 1.64 14.51
CA THR A 41 17.75 2.50 15.63
C THR A 41 18.01 3.95 15.31
N ILE A 42 17.03 4.81 15.58
CA ILE A 42 17.11 6.26 15.39
C ILE A 42 16.70 6.94 16.70
N LYS A 43 17.54 7.81 17.22
CA LYS A 43 17.18 8.63 18.37
C LYS A 43 16.19 9.72 17.96
N LEU A 44 15.14 9.86 18.74
CA LEU A 44 14.07 10.83 18.53
C LEU A 44 14.06 11.87 19.64
N ALA A 45 13.93 13.14 19.28
CA ALA A 45 13.61 14.19 20.24
C ALA A 45 12.11 14.14 20.61
N PRO A 46 11.69 14.69 21.77
CA PRO A 46 10.29 14.64 22.20
C PRO A 46 9.27 15.19 21.20
N ASP A 47 9.64 16.20 20.44
CA ASP A 47 8.78 16.92 19.51
C ASP A 47 8.92 16.44 18.05
N ASP A 48 9.75 15.42 17.79
CA ASP A 48 9.85 14.84 16.44
C ASP A 48 8.52 14.20 16.04
N ILE A 49 8.08 14.49 14.82
CA ILE A 49 6.88 13.93 14.21
C ILE A 49 7.28 12.88 13.19
N ILE A 50 6.61 11.75 13.19
CA ILE A 50 6.87 10.67 12.24
C ILE A 50 5.65 10.47 11.35
N TYR A 51 5.86 10.54 10.02
CA TYR A 51 4.85 10.33 9.00
C TYR A 51 5.13 9.06 8.22
N GLY A 52 4.11 8.50 7.54
CA GLY A 52 4.28 7.43 6.55
C GLY A 52 3.63 6.11 6.92
N LEU A 53 4.27 5.01 6.52
CA LEU A 53 3.92 3.60 6.76
C LEU A 53 2.64 3.11 6.06
N GLY A 54 2.12 3.85 5.10
CA GLY A 54 0.96 3.43 4.31
C GLY A 54 -0.37 3.53 5.04
N GLU A 55 -1.25 2.57 4.82
CA GLU A 55 -2.59 2.54 5.39
C GLU A 55 -2.54 2.13 6.86
N ASN A 56 -2.94 3.01 7.75
CA ASN A 56 -2.99 2.76 9.19
C ASN A 56 -4.12 3.57 9.83
N ILE A 57 -4.79 2.99 10.82
CA ILE A 57 -5.75 3.70 11.66
C ILE A 57 -4.98 4.52 12.70
N GLY A 58 -5.52 5.66 13.09
CA GLY A 58 -4.94 6.57 14.06
C GLY A 58 -4.47 7.88 13.46
N GLY A 59 -3.70 8.64 14.22
CA GLY A 59 -3.24 9.97 13.81
C GLY A 59 -2.17 9.95 12.69
N ILE A 60 -1.95 11.12 12.10
CA ILE A 60 -0.88 11.33 11.11
C ILE A 60 0.49 11.10 11.73
N ASN A 61 0.72 11.59 12.95
CA ASN A 61 1.94 11.30 13.70
C ASN A 61 1.91 9.86 14.20
N LYS A 62 2.88 9.08 13.75
CA LYS A 62 3.01 7.64 14.04
C LYS A 62 3.68 7.33 15.37
N ARG A 63 4.15 8.35 16.11
CA ARG A 63 4.84 8.18 17.38
C ARG A 63 3.97 7.52 18.46
N GLY A 64 4.58 6.70 19.29
CA GLY A 64 3.94 6.02 20.42
C GLY A 64 3.23 4.72 20.06
N ARG A 65 3.50 4.14 18.90
CA ARG A 65 2.89 2.88 18.43
C ARG A 65 3.88 1.97 17.74
N LYS A 66 3.52 0.68 17.67
CA LYS A 66 4.15 -0.30 16.77
C LYS A 66 3.31 -0.46 15.51
N TYR A 67 3.98 -0.61 14.38
CA TYR A 67 3.39 -0.91 13.08
C TYR A 67 4.13 -2.09 12.47
N ILE A 68 3.38 -2.97 11.82
CA ILE A 68 3.93 -4.11 11.10
C ILE A 68 3.60 -3.90 9.63
N SER A 69 4.61 -3.72 8.81
CA SER A 69 4.46 -3.64 7.37
C SER A 69 4.26 -5.06 6.81
N ASN A 70 3.01 -5.48 6.83
CA ASN A 70 2.56 -6.79 6.36
C ASN A 70 1.07 -6.66 5.97
N CYS A 71 0.79 -6.62 4.67
CA CYS A 71 -0.58 -6.48 4.18
C CYS A 71 -1.48 -7.57 4.75
N THR A 72 -2.56 -7.19 5.41
CA THR A 72 -3.45 -8.11 6.13
C THR A 72 -4.89 -7.86 5.70
N ASP A 73 -5.55 -8.91 5.20
CA ASP A 73 -7.00 -8.91 4.95
C ASP A 73 -7.73 -9.22 6.26
N ASP A 74 -8.18 -8.18 6.94
CA ASP A 74 -8.93 -8.29 8.19
C ASP A 74 -10.08 -7.29 8.21
N PRO A 75 -11.35 -7.75 8.16
CA PRO A 75 -12.51 -6.86 8.19
C PRO A 75 -12.74 -6.20 9.56
N ASN A 76 -12.12 -6.72 10.63
CA ASN A 76 -12.26 -6.19 11.99
C ASN A 76 -11.19 -5.13 12.28
N GLN A 77 -11.19 -4.06 11.52
CA GLN A 77 -10.23 -2.97 11.64
C GLN A 77 -10.50 -2.15 12.89
N THR A 78 -9.51 -2.08 13.77
CA THR A 78 -9.53 -1.28 14.99
C THR A 78 -8.23 -0.52 15.16
N GLU A 79 -8.20 0.50 16.02
CA GLU A 79 -6.99 1.26 16.30
C GLU A 79 -5.84 0.43 16.89
N SER A 80 -6.13 -0.74 17.45
CA SER A 80 -5.12 -1.65 17.97
C SER A 80 -4.44 -2.50 16.89
N ARG A 81 -4.92 -2.48 15.65
CA ARG A 81 -4.28 -3.20 14.56
C ARG A 81 -2.96 -2.58 14.17
N HIS A 82 -1.98 -3.42 13.93
CA HIS A 82 -0.62 -3.02 13.56
C HIS A 82 -0.39 -3.02 12.06
N SER A 83 -1.28 -3.65 11.28
CA SER A 83 -1.25 -3.65 9.83
C SER A 83 -2.66 -3.69 9.25
N LEU A 84 -2.81 -3.19 8.02
CA LEU A 84 -4.04 -3.18 7.22
C LEU A 84 -3.73 -3.68 5.81
N TYR A 85 -4.57 -3.33 4.82
CA TYR A 85 -4.46 -3.83 3.45
C TYR A 85 -3.24 -3.31 2.68
N ALA A 86 -2.79 -2.07 2.94
CA ALA A 86 -1.66 -1.47 2.23
C ALA A 86 -0.56 -1.06 3.21
N ALA A 87 0.62 -1.62 3.03
CA ALA A 87 1.80 -1.34 3.83
C ALA A 87 2.90 -0.73 2.96
N HIS A 88 3.59 0.29 3.48
CA HIS A 88 4.70 0.95 2.82
C HIS A 88 5.85 1.13 3.80
N ASN A 89 7.02 0.60 3.47
CA ASN A 89 8.22 0.67 4.32
C ASN A 89 8.93 2.02 4.22
N PHE A 90 8.15 3.11 4.18
CA PHE A 90 8.66 4.47 4.08
C PHE A 90 8.16 5.31 5.24
N ALA A 91 9.10 5.91 5.97
CA ALA A 91 8.82 6.83 7.07
C ALA A 91 9.61 8.13 6.89
N VAL A 92 9.01 9.24 7.30
CA VAL A 92 9.66 10.56 7.36
C VAL A 92 9.71 10.99 8.82
N ILE A 93 10.89 11.33 9.30
CA ILE A 93 11.11 11.96 10.61
C ILE A 93 11.26 13.45 10.36
N ASP A 94 10.43 14.25 11.01
CA ASP A 94 10.39 15.71 10.91
C ASP A 94 10.56 16.31 12.30
N GLY A 95 11.74 16.85 12.54
CA GLY A 95 12.13 17.47 13.81
C GLY A 95 13.14 18.60 13.62
N GLU A 96 13.39 19.32 14.68
CA GLU A 96 14.30 20.46 14.63
C GLU A 96 15.74 20.05 14.28
N ASN A 97 16.19 18.90 14.79
CA ASN A 97 17.56 18.41 14.59
C ASN A 97 17.69 17.34 13.52
N ILE A 98 16.58 16.80 13.00
CA ILE A 98 16.55 15.74 12.03
C ILE A 98 15.35 15.92 11.09
N CYS A 99 15.60 15.96 9.79
CA CYS A 99 14.58 15.90 8.77
C CYS A 99 15.02 14.86 7.73
N MET A 100 14.51 13.64 7.85
CA MET A 100 15.04 12.48 7.13
C MET A 100 13.92 11.50 6.75
N GLY A 101 13.97 11.02 5.52
CA GLY A 101 13.18 9.88 5.04
C GLY A 101 13.98 8.59 5.15
N LEU A 102 13.32 7.52 5.55
CA LEU A 102 13.84 6.16 5.57
C LEU A 102 12.94 5.27 4.72
N PHE A 103 13.52 4.62 3.73
CA PHE A 103 12.81 3.62 2.93
C PHE A 103 13.56 2.30 2.98
N ILE A 104 12.86 1.25 3.39
CA ILE A 104 13.37 -0.12 3.49
C ILE A 104 12.81 -0.91 2.30
N ASP A 105 13.63 -1.13 1.28
CA ASP A 105 13.27 -1.99 0.15
C ASP A 105 13.50 -3.45 0.55
N TYR A 106 12.44 -4.05 1.10
CA TYR A 106 12.42 -5.41 1.62
C TYR A 106 11.06 -6.06 1.37
N PRO A 107 11.01 -7.22 0.71
CA PRO A 107 9.75 -7.85 0.27
C PRO A 107 9.08 -8.72 1.34
N SER A 108 9.43 -8.55 2.61
CA SER A 108 8.86 -9.31 3.72
C SER A 108 8.48 -8.37 4.87
N ILE A 109 8.26 -8.92 6.05
CA ILE A 109 7.77 -8.20 7.22
C ILE A 109 8.82 -7.22 7.73
N VAL A 110 8.41 -5.96 7.93
CA VAL A 110 9.19 -4.95 8.63
C VAL A 110 8.39 -4.43 9.82
N THR A 111 8.99 -4.45 11.00
CA THR A 111 8.38 -3.90 12.21
C THR A 111 8.98 -2.54 12.52
N PHE A 112 8.10 -1.56 12.70
CA PHE A 112 8.43 -0.20 13.13
C PHE A 112 7.93 0.02 14.55
N ASP A 113 8.83 0.07 15.52
CA ASP A 113 8.55 0.53 16.89
C ASP A 113 8.88 2.02 16.97
N ILE A 114 7.87 2.86 16.95
CA ILE A 114 8.06 4.30 16.89
C ILE A 114 7.83 4.90 18.29
N ALA A 115 8.87 4.90 19.10
CA ALA A 115 8.81 5.43 20.48
C ALA A 115 7.70 4.77 21.33
N PHE A 116 7.37 3.52 21.08
CA PHE A 116 6.41 2.74 21.87
C PHE A 116 7.10 2.02 23.01
N THR A 117 8.14 1.25 22.74
CA THR A 117 8.93 0.53 23.76
C THR A 117 9.90 1.47 24.48
N ASP A 118 10.62 2.29 23.71
CA ASP A 118 11.50 3.35 24.23
C ASP A 118 11.04 4.69 23.67
N LYS A 119 10.71 5.65 24.54
CA LYS A 119 10.10 6.94 24.16
C LYS A 119 11.01 7.83 23.31
N ASP A 120 12.30 7.57 23.36
CA ASP A 120 13.31 8.38 22.69
C ASP A 120 13.96 7.67 21.50
N VAL A 121 13.42 6.50 21.11
CA VAL A 121 13.99 5.67 20.04
C VAL A 121 12.91 5.18 19.08
N MET A 122 13.19 5.28 17.79
CA MET A 122 12.52 4.51 16.74
C MET A 122 13.39 3.30 16.42
N THR A 123 12.79 2.11 16.44
CA THR A 123 13.45 0.85 16.07
C THR A 123 12.76 0.28 14.84
N ILE A 124 13.55 -0.14 13.86
CA ILE A 124 13.06 -0.82 12.65
C ILE A 124 13.70 -2.20 12.62
N GLU A 125 12.89 -3.25 12.53
CA GLU A 125 13.34 -4.64 12.55
C GLU A 125 12.91 -5.35 11.27
N VAL A 126 13.82 -6.13 10.69
CA VAL A 126 13.60 -7.00 9.54
C VAL A 126 13.95 -8.45 9.93
N ASP A 127 13.30 -9.42 9.28
CA ASP A 127 13.54 -10.84 9.59
C ASP A 127 14.92 -11.31 9.13
N GLU A 128 15.36 -10.83 7.96
CA GLU A 128 16.66 -11.17 7.37
C GLU A 128 17.40 -9.92 6.92
N ALA A 129 18.73 -9.96 6.97
CA ALA A 129 19.61 -8.85 6.63
C ALA A 129 19.88 -8.73 5.11
N ASP A 130 18.87 -8.99 4.28
CA ASP A 130 18.96 -8.95 2.82
C ASP A 130 18.04 -7.85 2.28
N TYR A 131 18.39 -6.58 2.53
CA TYR A 131 17.58 -5.43 2.15
C TYR A 131 18.40 -4.22 1.69
N ASP A 132 17.77 -3.35 0.94
CA ASP A 132 18.29 -2.02 0.64
C ASP A 132 17.63 -0.96 1.55
N LEU A 133 18.46 -0.14 2.17
CA LEU A 133 18.04 1.04 2.93
C LEU A 133 18.33 2.30 2.13
N TYR A 134 17.31 3.11 1.90
CA TYR A 134 17.45 4.45 1.34
C TYR A 134 17.26 5.48 2.44
N ILE A 135 18.28 6.31 2.64
CA ILE A 135 18.23 7.48 3.51
C ILE A 135 18.09 8.71 2.63
N ILE A 136 17.05 9.49 2.91
CA ILE A 136 16.69 10.68 2.15
C ILE A 136 16.78 11.89 3.07
N GLU A 137 17.79 12.71 2.87
CA GLU A 137 17.96 13.96 3.61
C GLU A 137 17.27 15.10 2.88
N GLY A 138 16.53 15.92 3.63
CA GLY A 138 15.83 17.09 3.12
C GLY A 138 15.61 18.14 4.20
N LYS A 139 15.08 19.29 3.81
CA LYS A 139 14.79 20.42 4.71
C LYS A 139 13.33 20.44 5.17
N SER A 140 12.50 19.59 4.57
CA SER A 140 11.09 19.46 4.91
C SER A 140 10.55 18.10 4.46
N PRO A 141 9.44 17.61 5.05
CA PRO A 141 8.76 16.40 4.60
C PRO A 141 8.39 16.42 3.12
N LEU A 142 7.98 17.56 2.58
CA LEU A 142 7.62 17.68 1.17
C LEU A 142 8.84 17.48 0.24
N GLU A 143 10.00 18.01 0.61
CA GLU A 143 11.23 17.78 -0.14
C GLU A 143 11.61 16.29 -0.10
N ILE A 144 11.53 15.65 1.06
CA ILE A 144 11.81 14.22 1.23
C ILE A 144 10.87 13.38 0.37
N ILE A 145 9.57 13.68 0.36
CA ILE A 145 8.58 12.98 -0.48
C ILE A 145 8.89 13.18 -1.95
N GLY A 146 9.31 14.39 -2.36
CA GLY A 146 9.73 14.67 -3.73
C GLY A 146 10.95 13.84 -4.16
N GLU A 147 11.92 13.68 -3.26
CA GLU A 147 13.09 12.83 -3.51
C GLU A 147 12.71 11.33 -3.50
N PHE A 148 11.83 10.88 -2.60
CA PHE A 148 11.34 9.51 -2.57
C PHE A 148 10.65 9.11 -3.88
N ARG A 149 9.84 10.02 -4.45
CA ARG A 149 9.20 9.79 -5.75
C ARG A 149 10.20 9.58 -6.90
N LYS A 150 11.41 10.09 -6.80
CA LYS A 150 12.46 9.78 -7.78
C LYS A 150 12.96 8.34 -7.68
N ILE A 151 12.85 7.73 -6.50
CA ILE A 151 13.23 6.33 -6.28
C ILE A 151 12.16 5.39 -6.84
N ILE A 152 10.88 5.65 -6.51
CA ILE A 152 9.75 4.75 -6.81
C ILE A 152 8.96 5.14 -8.07
N GLY A 153 9.24 6.29 -8.65
CA GLY A 153 8.54 6.81 -9.82
C GLY A 153 7.38 7.74 -9.51
N GLU A 154 6.77 8.26 -10.56
CA GLU A 154 5.65 9.17 -10.46
C GLU A 154 4.34 8.40 -10.27
N SER A 155 3.43 8.98 -9.49
CA SER A 155 2.09 8.41 -9.31
C SER A 155 1.31 8.46 -10.62
N TYR A 156 0.59 7.38 -10.93
CA TYR A 156 -0.37 7.39 -12.01
C TYR A 156 -1.46 8.42 -11.76
N ILE A 157 -1.74 9.25 -12.77
CA ILE A 157 -2.85 10.20 -12.72
C ILE A 157 -4.08 9.49 -13.27
N ALA A 158 -4.94 9.07 -12.35
CA ALA A 158 -6.16 8.37 -12.70
C ALA A 158 -7.15 9.28 -13.48
N PRO A 159 -8.01 8.73 -14.35
CA PRO A 159 -9.05 9.48 -15.01
C PRO A 159 -10.07 10.02 -13.99
N LYS A 160 -10.76 11.10 -14.34
CA LYS A 160 -11.66 11.82 -13.42
C LYS A 160 -12.70 10.92 -12.75
N TRP A 161 -13.26 9.96 -13.47
CA TRP A 161 -14.28 9.06 -12.94
C TRP A 161 -13.80 8.20 -11.76
N ALA A 162 -12.49 7.86 -11.72
CA ALA A 162 -11.90 7.08 -10.64
C ALA A 162 -11.87 7.82 -9.30
N PHE A 163 -12.12 9.13 -9.29
CA PHE A 163 -12.27 9.96 -8.09
C PHE A 163 -13.75 10.25 -7.76
N GLY A 164 -14.67 9.66 -8.52
CA GLY A 164 -16.10 9.76 -8.29
C GLY A 164 -16.62 8.69 -7.33
N TYR A 165 -17.95 8.54 -7.29
CA TYR A 165 -18.56 7.53 -6.45
C TYR A 165 -18.57 6.16 -7.16
N ILE A 166 -17.95 5.17 -6.53
CA ILE A 166 -17.88 3.79 -7.00
C ILE A 166 -18.59 2.92 -5.96
N GLN A 167 -19.67 2.26 -6.39
CA GLN A 167 -20.43 1.36 -5.54
C GLN A 167 -19.82 -0.04 -5.56
N SER A 168 -19.52 -0.58 -4.40
CA SER A 168 -19.02 -1.95 -4.23
C SER A 168 -19.86 -2.70 -3.21
N ARG A 169 -20.18 -3.95 -3.51
CA ARG A 169 -20.72 -4.93 -2.53
C ARG A 169 -20.57 -6.35 -3.05
N TRP A 170 -20.41 -7.29 -2.15
CA TRP A 170 -20.65 -8.70 -2.46
C TRP A 170 -22.13 -8.97 -2.72
N GLY A 171 -22.45 -9.72 -3.79
CA GLY A 171 -23.80 -10.14 -4.11
C GLY A 171 -24.47 -9.40 -5.25
N TYR A 172 -23.72 -8.84 -6.20
CA TYR A 172 -24.24 -8.52 -7.54
C TYR A 172 -24.23 -9.80 -8.38
N ILE A 173 -25.29 -10.62 -8.19
CA ILE A 173 -25.32 -12.00 -8.68
C ILE A 173 -25.54 -12.06 -10.20
N ASN A 174 -26.20 -11.06 -10.78
CA ASN A 174 -26.53 -11.01 -12.19
C ASN A 174 -26.65 -9.57 -12.71
N GLU A 175 -26.79 -9.42 -14.04
CA GLU A 175 -26.94 -8.11 -14.69
C GLU A 175 -28.10 -7.27 -14.13
N LYS A 176 -29.20 -7.92 -13.73
CA LYS A 176 -30.37 -7.22 -13.21
C LYS A 176 -30.03 -6.49 -11.92
N ASP A 177 -29.27 -7.12 -11.01
CA ASP A 177 -28.89 -6.51 -9.75
C ASP A 177 -28.05 -5.24 -9.98
N VAL A 178 -27.14 -5.29 -10.95
CA VAL A 178 -26.34 -4.11 -11.32
C VAL A 178 -27.19 -3.01 -11.93
N ARG A 179 -28.10 -3.35 -12.87
CA ARG A 179 -29.02 -2.37 -13.48
C ARG A 179 -29.95 -1.71 -12.45
N GLU A 180 -30.43 -2.47 -11.45
CA GLU A 180 -31.23 -1.93 -10.35
C GLU A 180 -30.46 -0.91 -9.52
N VAL A 181 -29.18 -1.14 -9.28
CA VAL A 181 -28.32 -0.18 -8.57
C VAL A 181 -28.11 1.09 -9.42
N VAL A 182 -27.83 0.94 -10.69
CA VAL A 182 -27.64 2.07 -11.61
C VAL A 182 -28.89 2.92 -11.71
N SER A 183 -30.04 2.28 -12.00
CA SER A 183 -31.34 2.98 -12.08
C SER A 183 -31.71 3.66 -10.77
N GLY A 184 -31.50 2.98 -9.64
CA GLY A 184 -31.77 3.55 -8.32
C GLY A 184 -30.96 4.83 -8.05
N HIS A 185 -29.70 4.89 -8.45
CA HIS A 185 -28.90 6.11 -8.35
C HIS A 185 -29.40 7.21 -9.29
N ARG A 186 -29.72 6.87 -10.54
CA ARG A 186 -30.20 7.85 -11.54
C ARG A 186 -31.56 8.41 -11.15
N ASP A 187 -32.50 7.58 -10.73
CA ASP A 187 -33.86 7.99 -10.33
C ASP A 187 -33.86 8.92 -9.11
N ASN A 188 -32.90 8.73 -8.22
CA ASN A 188 -32.75 9.59 -7.04
C ASN A 188 -31.74 10.73 -7.24
N HIS A 189 -31.26 10.97 -8.46
CA HIS A 189 -30.28 12.01 -8.79
C HIS A 189 -28.97 11.91 -7.98
N LEU A 190 -28.57 10.70 -7.63
CA LEU A 190 -27.30 10.43 -6.94
C LEU A 190 -26.18 10.15 -7.95
N PRO A 191 -24.99 10.69 -7.74
CA PRO A 191 -23.86 10.38 -8.61
C PRO A 191 -23.45 8.91 -8.49
N LEU A 192 -23.06 8.34 -9.62
CA LEU A 192 -22.46 7.00 -9.70
C LEU A 192 -21.54 6.98 -10.92
N ASP A 193 -20.27 6.67 -10.71
CA ASP A 193 -19.24 6.64 -11.75
C ASP A 193 -18.77 5.21 -12.05
N GLY A 194 -18.91 4.29 -11.10
CA GLY A 194 -18.54 2.91 -11.32
C GLY A 194 -19.21 1.93 -10.36
N ILE A 195 -19.13 0.65 -10.71
CA ILE A 195 -19.57 -0.47 -9.89
C ILE A 195 -18.45 -1.50 -9.85
N CYS A 196 -18.02 -1.87 -8.65
CA CYS A 196 -17.17 -3.04 -8.45
C CYS A 196 -18.04 -4.28 -8.52
N MET A 197 -17.73 -5.16 -9.47
CA MET A 197 -18.34 -6.49 -9.57
C MET A 197 -17.50 -7.43 -8.74
N ASP A 198 -18.14 -8.06 -7.74
CA ASP A 198 -17.51 -9.07 -6.89
C ASP A 198 -17.47 -10.44 -7.61
N ILE A 199 -17.06 -11.48 -6.91
CA ILE A 199 -16.79 -12.83 -7.43
C ILE A 199 -17.98 -13.51 -8.15
N ASP A 200 -19.20 -13.05 -7.93
CA ASP A 200 -20.43 -13.69 -8.47
C ASP A 200 -20.60 -13.61 -9.99
N TYR A 201 -19.83 -12.74 -10.68
CA TYR A 201 -19.84 -12.71 -12.15
C TYR A 201 -19.05 -13.87 -12.77
N MET A 202 -18.17 -14.52 -11.99
CA MET A 202 -17.33 -15.63 -12.44
C MET A 202 -18.09 -16.96 -12.48
N THR A 203 -17.66 -17.86 -13.33
CA THR A 203 -18.11 -19.27 -13.33
C THR A 203 -17.42 -20.00 -12.20
N ARG A 204 -18.16 -20.44 -11.18
CA ARG A 204 -17.64 -21.17 -10.00
C ARG A 204 -16.48 -20.45 -9.28
N TYR A 205 -16.45 -19.12 -9.36
CA TYR A 205 -15.40 -18.27 -8.78
C TYR A 205 -14.00 -18.56 -9.37
N GLU A 206 -13.95 -18.97 -10.65
CA GLU A 206 -12.72 -19.18 -11.39
C GLU A 206 -12.32 -17.87 -12.10
N ASP A 207 -11.10 -17.40 -11.85
CA ASP A 207 -10.57 -16.18 -12.45
C ASP A 207 -10.64 -16.20 -13.97
N PHE A 208 -10.86 -15.03 -14.57
CA PHE A 208 -10.94 -14.81 -16.01
C PHE A 208 -12.10 -15.54 -16.71
N THR A 209 -13.14 -15.93 -15.95
CA THR A 209 -14.36 -16.53 -16.51
C THR A 209 -15.55 -15.60 -16.35
N ILE A 210 -16.55 -15.76 -17.21
CA ILE A 210 -17.87 -15.10 -17.11
C ILE A 210 -18.93 -16.18 -16.94
N ASN A 211 -19.83 -15.99 -16.00
CA ASN A 211 -20.99 -16.86 -15.82
C ASN A 211 -22.09 -16.46 -16.80
N GLU A 212 -22.19 -17.18 -17.92
CA GLU A 212 -23.13 -16.87 -19.02
C GLU A 212 -24.60 -17.04 -18.62
N GLU A 213 -24.93 -17.79 -17.57
CA GLU A 213 -26.30 -17.89 -17.08
C GLU A 213 -26.72 -16.60 -16.34
N ARG A 214 -25.79 -15.96 -15.67
CA ARG A 214 -26.01 -14.74 -14.87
C ARG A 214 -25.78 -13.47 -15.66
N PHE A 215 -24.85 -13.55 -16.61
CA PHE A 215 -24.42 -12.45 -17.48
C PHE A 215 -24.36 -12.97 -18.94
N PRO A 216 -25.53 -13.25 -19.57
CA PRO A 216 -25.60 -13.95 -20.86
C PRO A 216 -24.94 -13.19 -22.01
N ASP A 217 -25.06 -11.86 -22.02
CA ASP A 217 -24.54 -11.00 -23.06
C ASP A 217 -23.55 -9.97 -22.45
N PHE A 218 -22.53 -10.48 -21.75
CA PHE A 218 -21.62 -9.64 -20.95
C PHE A 218 -21.00 -8.50 -21.77
N ALA A 219 -20.66 -8.71 -23.02
CA ALA A 219 -20.09 -7.67 -23.87
C ALA A 219 -21.08 -6.52 -24.12
N ASP A 220 -22.35 -6.85 -24.39
CA ASP A 220 -23.41 -5.86 -24.60
C ASP A 220 -23.76 -5.15 -23.30
N PHE A 221 -23.78 -5.88 -22.18
CA PHE A 221 -23.93 -5.30 -20.86
C PHE A 221 -22.83 -4.27 -20.52
N VAL A 222 -21.58 -4.61 -20.82
CA VAL A 222 -20.45 -3.66 -20.63
C VAL A 222 -20.63 -2.42 -21.53
N ALA A 223 -21.07 -2.62 -22.79
CA ALA A 223 -21.31 -1.51 -23.70
C ALA A 223 -22.46 -0.59 -23.22
N GLU A 224 -23.53 -1.16 -22.70
CA GLU A 224 -24.65 -0.43 -22.08
C GLU A 224 -24.16 0.42 -20.90
N MET A 225 -23.46 -0.21 -19.94
CA MET A 225 -22.94 0.51 -18.77
C MET A 225 -22.00 1.65 -19.20
N LYS A 226 -21.15 1.41 -20.17
CA LYS A 226 -20.27 2.45 -20.71
C LYS A 226 -21.04 3.60 -21.38
N HIS A 227 -22.12 3.28 -22.11
CA HIS A 227 -23.01 4.31 -22.69
C HIS A 227 -23.62 5.20 -21.59
N ASP A 228 -23.96 4.63 -20.45
CA ASP A 228 -24.53 5.32 -19.31
C ASP A 228 -23.48 5.98 -18.40
N ASN A 229 -22.22 6.01 -18.85
CA ASN A 229 -21.07 6.52 -18.12
C ASN A 229 -20.85 5.80 -16.78
N ILE A 230 -21.10 4.50 -16.74
CA ILE A 230 -20.79 3.64 -15.60
C ILE A 230 -19.58 2.76 -15.96
N HIS A 231 -18.56 2.78 -15.12
CA HIS A 231 -17.39 1.92 -15.25
C HIS A 231 -17.59 0.63 -14.45
N LEU A 232 -17.60 -0.50 -15.13
CA LEU A 232 -17.57 -1.81 -14.46
C LEU A 232 -16.13 -2.15 -14.07
N ILE A 233 -15.95 -2.52 -12.82
CA ILE A 233 -14.64 -2.87 -12.23
C ILE A 233 -14.76 -4.29 -11.67
N PRO A 234 -14.54 -5.33 -12.52
CA PRO A 234 -14.59 -6.71 -12.04
C PRO A 234 -13.36 -7.01 -11.17
N ILE A 235 -13.60 -7.66 -10.03
CA ILE A 235 -12.53 -8.17 -9.19
C ILE A 235 -11.82 -9.34 -9.90
N ILE A 236 -10.52 -9.46 -9.74
CA ILE A 236 -9.78 -10.66 -10.18
C ILE A 236 -9.77 -11.71 -9.07
N ASP A 237 -9.65 -11.28 -7.80
CA ASP A 237 -9.63 -12.16 -6.62
C ASP A 237 -8.60 -13.30 -6.76
N ALA A 238 -7.39 -12.95 -7.20
CA ALA A 238 -6.34 -13.88 -7.60
C ALA A 238 -5.97 -14.87 -6.49
N GLY A 239 -6.61 -16.02 -6.50
CA GLY A 239 -6.39 -17.12 -5.56
C GLY A 239 -5.98 -18.40 -6.28
N VAL A 240 -4.92 -19.07 -5.80
CA VAL A 240 -4.51 -20.38 -6.32
C VAL A 240 -4.95 -21.46 -5.34
N LYS A 241 -5.83 -22.33 -5.80
CA LYS A 241 -6.28 -23.47 -4.99
C LYS A 241 -5.12 -24.45 -4.80
N LEU A 242 -4.77 -24.77 -3.55
CA LEU A 242 -3.65 -25.67 -3.23
C LEU A 242 -3.72 -27.05 -3.90
N SER A 243 -4.92 -27.53 -4.26
CA SER A 243 -5.12 -28.80 -4.98
C SER A 243 -4.61 -28.76 -6.44
N ILE A 244 -4.27 -27.58 -6.98
CA ILE A 244 -3.74 -27.42 -8.35
C ILE A 244 -2.21 -27.41 -8.37
N ILE A 245 -1.57 -27.25 -7.21
CA ILE A 245 -0.09 -27.18 -7.07
C ILE A 245 0.59 -28.56 -7.26
N HIS A 246 -0.19 -29.64 -7.34
CA HIS A 246 0.28 -31.00 -7.48
C HIS A 246 0.05 -31.61 -8.89
N ILE A 247 -0.02 -30.76 -9.92
CA ILE A 247 -0.07 -31.22 -11.32
C ILE A 247 1.30 -31.06 -11.95
#